data_8a3b30682b6a381fa7175911bb78e08a
#
_entry.id   8a3b30682b6a381fa7175911bb78e08a
#
_cell.length_a   1.000
_cell.length_b   1.000
_cell.length_c   1.000
_cell.angle_alpha   90.00
_cell.angle_beta   90.00
_cell.angle_gamma   90.00
#
_symmetry.space_group_name_H-M   'P 1'
#
loop_
_entity.id
_entity.type
_entity.pdbx_description
1 polymer ?
#
loop_
_entity_poly.entity_id
_entity_poly.type
_entity_poly.pdbx_seq_one_letter_code
_entity_poly.pdbx_strand_id
1 'polypeptide(L)'
;DAKVAKIADSIPQQEIFGNQDGGDLLVVGWGGTYGHLYSVVRELREEGHDVSLAHFNFINPLPKNTDEVLGKFKKIVVCELNLGQFASYLRAKFPHYTYYQYNKVAGLPFTVVELKEKITELLGK
;
A
#
# COMPACT_ATOMS: atom_id res chain seq x y z
N ASP A 1 11.47 14.85 15.22
CA ASP A 1 12.07 16.15 15.49
C ASP A 1 11.30 17.25 14.76
N ALA A 2 11.48 18.52 15.20
CA ALA A 2 10.68 19.64 14.69
C ALA A 2 10.83 19.89 13.19
N LYS A 3 12.01 19.65 12.64
CA LYS A 3 12.26 19.81 11.19
C LYS A 3 11.46 18.80 10.38
N VAL A 4 11.45 17.55 10.81
CA VAL A 4 10.70 16.49 10.12
C VAL A 4 9.21 16.78 10.19
N ALA A 5 8.72 17.22 11.33
CA ALA A 5 7.31 17.57 11.48
C ALA A 5 6.90 18.71 10.55
N LYS A 6 7.74 19.74 10.41
CA LYS A 6 7.47 20.86 9.49
C LYS A 6 7.47 20.43 8.05
N ILE A 7 8.38 19.53 7.66
CA ILE A 7 8.43 18.99 6.31
C ILE A 7 7.16 18.18 6.04
N ALA A 8 6.71 17.37 7.02
CA ALA A 8 5.49 16.59 6.88
C ALA A 8 4.26 17.47 6.64
N ASP A 9 4.22 18.67 7.25
CA ASP A 9 3.11 19.62 7.04
C ASP A 9 3.01 20.09 5.59
N SER A 10 4.12 20.13 4.86
CA SER A 10 4.13 20.57 3.45
C SER A 10 3.93 19.44 2.47
N ILE A 11 3.90 18.18 2.92
CA ILE A 11 3.68 17.01 2.08
C ILE A 11 2.18 16.80 1.89
N PRO A 12 1.73 16.56 0.63
CA PRO A 12 0.32 16.27 0.39
C PRO A 12 -0.15 15.06 1.19
N GLN A 13 -1.43 15.04 1.54
CA GLN A 13 -2.00 13.90 2.22
C GLN A 13 -2.00 12.68 1.29
N GLN A 14 -1.90 11.50 1.88
CA GLN A 14 -1.92 10.25 1.12
C GLN A 14 -3.32 10.04 0.52
N GLU A 15 -3.34 9.74 -0.77
CA GLU A 15 -4.57 9.47 -1.50
C GLU A 15 -4.86 7.98 -1.54
N ILE A 16 -6.14 7.64 -1.63
CA ILE A 16 -6.61 6.27 -1.81
C ILE A 16 -7.29 6.18 -3.17
N PHE A 17 -6.87 5.21 -3.97
CA PHE A 17 -7.62 4.85 -5.18
C PHE A 17 -8.57 3.73 -4.80
N GLY A 18 -9.86 4.01 -4.84
CA GLY A 18 -10.88 3.03 -4.48
C GLY A 18 -11.81 3.55 -3.41
N ASN A 19 -12.03 2.77 -2.36
CA ASN A 19 -12.97 3.11 -1.32
C ASN A 19 -12.35 4.09 -0.31
N GLN A 20 -12.82 5.33 -0.36
CA GLN A 20 -12.29 6.40 0.51
C GLN A 20 -12.60 6.17 1.99
N ASP A 21 -13.66 5.44 2.28
CA ASP A 21 -14.09 5.17 3.66
C ASP A 21 -13.46 3.93 4.26
N GLY A 22 -12.72 3.18 3.46
CA GLY A 22 -12.08 1.96 3.91
C GLY A 22 -12.76 0.70 3.40
N GLY A 23 -12.28 -0.46 3.83
CA GLY A 23 -12.83 -1.71 3.38
C GLY A 23 -12.00 -2.91 3.82
N ASP A 24 -11.99 -3.96 3.00
CA ASP A 24 -11.34 -5.21 3.35
C ASP A 24 -9.82 -5.16 3.18
N LEU A 25 -9.34 -4.85 1.99
CA LEU A 25 -7.91 -4.94 1.67
C LEU A 25 -7.39 -3.64 1.09
N LEU A 26 -6.28 -3.15 1.64
CA LEU A 26 -5.53 -2.05 1.07
C LEU A 26 -4.22 -2.57 0.49
N VAL A 27 -4.01 -2.33 -0.80
CA VAL A 27 -2.74 -2.60 -1.45
C VAL A 27 -1.86 -1.37 -1.29
N VAL A 28 -0.66 -1.55 -0.77
CA VAL A 28 0.29 -0.47 -0.54
C VAL A 28 1.51 -0.68 -1.42
N GLY A 29 1.91 0.36 -2.12
CA GLY A 29 3.13 0.35 -2.92
C GLY A 29 3.88 1.65 -2.81
N TRP A 30 5.10 1.68 -3.32
CA TRP A 30 5.91 2.89 -3.39
C TRP A 30 6.93 2.73 -4.51
N GLY A 31 7.47 3.87 -4.98
CA GLY A 31 8.45 3.83 -6.05
C GLY A 31 7.85 3.44 -7.39
N GLY A 32 8.52 2.58 -8.13
CA GLY A 32 8.19 2.26 -9.51
C GLY A 32 7.08 1.24 -9.72
N THR A 33 6.36 0.85 -8.67
CA THR A 33 5.33 -0.20 -8.79
C THR A 33 3.95 0.31 -9.17
N TYR A 34 3.76 1.62 -9.27
CA TYR A 34 2.43 2.23 -9.37
C TYR A 34 1.58 1.68 -10.52
N GLY A 35 2.14 1.65 -11.73
CA GLY A 35 1.37 1.24 -12.92
C GLY A 35 0.78 -0.16 -12.80
N HIS A 36 1.59 -1.10 -12.35
CA HIS A 36 1.15 -2.49 -12.19
C HIS A 36 0.11 -2.63 -11.09
N LEU A 37 0.34 -1.98 -9.96
CA LEU A 37 -0.60 -2.04 -8.83
C LEU A 37 -1.93 -1.38 -9.17
N TYR A 38 -1.88 -0.23 -9.83
CA TYR A 38 -3.09 0.46 -10.25
C TYR A 38 -3.92 -0.41 -11.19
N SER A 39 -3.29 -1.04 -12.18
CA SER A 39 -3.98 -1.89 -13.14
C SER A 39 -4.68 -3.06 -12.45
N VAL A 40 -3.98 -3.72 -11.52
CA VAL A 40 -4.53 -4.87 -10.81
C VAL A 40 -5.71 -4.47 -9.92
N VAL A 41 -5.54 -3.41 -9.15
CA VAL A 41 -6.59 -2.96 -8.24
C VAL A 41 -7.82 -2.52 -9.04
N ARG A 42 -7.61 -1.79 -10.14
CA ARG A 42 -8.71 -1.38 -11.00
C ARG A 42 -9.48 -2.59 -11.55
N GLU A 43 -8.77 -3.59 -12.06
CA GLU A 43 -9.41 -4.80 -12.58
C GLU A 43 -10.21 -5.52 -11.51
N LEU A 44 -9.63 -5.71 -10.33
CA LEU A 44 -10.31 -6.41 -9.24
C LEU A 44 -11.53 -5.64 -8.76
N ARG A 45 -11.46 -4.32 -8.72
CA ARG A 45 -12.62 -3.50 -8.37
C ARG A 45 -13.73 -3.64 -9.42
N GLU A 46 -13.37 -3.68 -10.69
CA GLU A 46 -14.35 -3.89 -11.77
C GLU A 46 -15.02 -5.26 -11.66
N GLU A 47 -14.32 -6.23 -11.08
CA GLU A 47 -14.85 -7.59 -10.83
C GLU A 47 -15.65 -7.68 -9.53
N GLY A 48 -15.80 -6.58 -8.82
CA GLY A 48 -16.62 -6.54 -7.61
C GLY A 48 -15.89 -6.78 -6.30
N HIS A 49 -14.56 -6.82 -6.31
CA HIS A 49 -13.79 -7.03 -5.08
C HIS A 49 -13.60 -5.74 -4.30
N ASP A 50 -13.60 -5.87 -2.98
CA ASP A 50 -13.35 -4.76 -2.06
C ASP A 50 -11.86 -4.60 -1.81
N VAL A 51 -11.19 -3.94 -2.73
CA VAL A 51 -9.76 -3.68 -2.67
C VAL A 51 -9.49 -2.25 -3.10
N SER A 52 -8.53 -1.62 -2.44
CA SER A 52 -8.14 -0.24 -2.71
C SER A 52 -6.63 -0.13 -2.74
N LEU A 53 -6.12 0.97 -3.27
CA LEU A 53 -4.68 1.20 -3.44
C LEU A 53 -4.26 2.49 -2.78
N ALA A 54 -3.17 2.43 -2.02
CA ALA A 54 -2.46 3.62 -1.56
C ALA A 54 -1.01 3.50 -2.04
N HIS A 55 -0.64 4.32 -3.03
CA HIS A 55 0.73 4.35 -3.53
C HIS A 55 1.45 5.55 -2.91
N PHE A 56 2.55 5.28 -2.21
CA PHE A 56 3.27 6.31 -1.48
C PHE A 56 4.37 6.94 -2.32
N ASN A 57 4.33 8.25 -2.42
CA ASN A 57 5.38 9.04 -3.06
C ASN A 57 6.34 9.63 -2.03
N PHE A 58 5.92 9.71 -0.77
CA PHE A 58 6.71 10.25 0.33
C PHE A 58 6.78 9.23 1.45
N ILE A 59 7.99 8.87 1.85
CA ILE A 59 8.21 7.82 2.84
C ILE A 59 8.83 8.38 4.12
N ASN A 60 9.75 9.32 4.00
CA ASN A 60 10.44 9.89 5.14
C ASN A 60 10.56 11.41 4.97
N PRO A 61 9.63 12.17 5.59
CA PRO A 61 8.53 11.68 6.41
C PRO A 61 7.35 11.16 5.59
N LEU A 62 6.55 10.31 6.22
CA LEU A 62 5.29 9.87 5.64
C LEU A 62 4.25 10.99 5.67
N PRO A 63 3.25 10.96 4.78
CA PRO A 63 2.12 11.88 4.88
C PRO A 63 1.45 11.78 6.25
N LYS A 64 0.93 12.90 6.76
CA LYS A 64 0.37 12.95 8.10
C LYS A 64 -0.85 12.05 8.30
N ASN A 65 -1.60 11.80 7.24
CA ASN A 65 -2.80 10.98 7.33
C ASN A 65 -2.52 9.48 7.12
N THR A 66 -1.26 9.06 7.13
CA THR A 66 -0.89 7.66 6.89
C THR A 66 -1.57 6.70 7.85
N ASP A 67 -1.53 7.00 9.16
CA ASP A 67 -2.18 6.16 10.16
C ASP A 67 -3.68 6.04 9.91
N GLU A 68 -4.33 7.15 9.59
CA GLU A 68 -5.75 7.16 9.28
C GLU A 68 -6.06 6.30 8.06
N VAL A 69 -5.26 6.42 7.00
CA VAL A 69 -5.44 5.62 5.78
C VAL A 69 -5.32 4.12 6.08
N LEU A 70 -4.26 3.74 6.78
CA LEU A 70 -4.03 2.33 7.11
C LEU A 70 -5.16 1.77 8.00
N GLY A 71 -5.63 2.57 8.92
CA GLY A 71 -6.66 2.15 9.88
C GLY A 71 -8.05 1.94 9.29
N LYS A 72 -8.28 2.37 8.05
CA LYS A 72 -9.58 2.20 7.39
C LYS A 72 -9.79 0.79 6.82
N PHE A 73 -8.75 -0.03 6.77
CA PHE A 73 -8.81 -1.33 6.10
C PHE A 73 -8.51 -2.47 7.07
N LYS A 74 -9.16 -3.61 6.84
CA LYS A 74 -8.98 -4.79 7.68
C LYS A 74 -7.63 -5.45 7.47
N LYS A 75 -7.14 -5.45 6.23
CA LYS A 75 -5.87 -6.06 5.85
C LYS A 75 -5.09 -5.11 4.97
N ILE A 76 -3.77 -5.17 5.08
CA ILE A 76 -2.87 -4.36 4.28
C ILE A 76 -1.85 -5.30 3.63
N VAL A 77 -1.66 -5.18 2.32
CA VAL A 77 -0.58 -5.91 1.65
C VAL A 77 0.40 -4.91 1.06
N VAL A 78 1.67 -5.03 1.44
CA VAL A 78 2.74 -4.16 0.93
C VAL A 78 3.45 -4.90 -0.20
N CYS A 79 3.41 -4.34 -1.40
CA CYS A 79 4.04 -4.92 -2.59
C CYS A 79 5.31 -4.15 -2.91
N GLU A 80 6.46 -4.80 -2.78
CA GLU A 80 7.76 -4.15 -2.95
C GLU A 80 8.67 -4.95 -3.86
N LEU A 81 9.53 -4.25 -4.59
CA LEU A 81 10.60 -4.87 -5.39
C LEU A 81 11.87 -5.12 -4.58
N ASN A 82 11.80 -5.00 -3.27
CA ASN A 82 12.93 -5.11 -2.35
C ASN A 82 12.71 -6.22 -1.33
N LEU A 83 13.49 -6.18 -0.26
CA LEU A 83 13.45 -7.17 0.82
C LEU A 83 12.41 -6.83 1.90
N GLY A 84 11.42 -6.01 1.57
CA GLY A 84 10.34 -5.69 2.49
C GLY A 84 10.67 -4.55 3.45
N GLN A 85 11.53 -3.64 3.03
CA GLN A 85 11.95 -2.52 3.86
C GLN A 85 10.81 -1.58 4.22
N PHE A 86 9.92 -1.31 3.28
CA PHE A 86 8.79 -0.42 3.54
C PHE A 86 7.77 -1.08 4.47
N ALA A 87 7.50 -2.36 4.27
CA ALA A 87 6.61 -3.11 5.16
C ALA A 87 7.16 -3.10 6.58
N SER A 88 8.46 -3.33 6.75
CA SER A 88 9.10 -3.28 8.07
C SER A 88 8.98 -1.91 8.70
N TYR A 89 9.15 -0.85 7.91
CA TYR A 89 9.03 0.52 8.38
C TYR A 89 7.61 0.81 8.87
N LEU A 90 6.61 0.39 8.11
CA LEU A 90 5.20 0.58 8.49
C LEU A 90 4.85 -0.22 9.75
N ARG A 91 5.34 -1.46 9.87
CA ARG A 91 5.12 -2.27 11.07
C ARG A 91 5.71 -1.62 12.31
N ALA A 92 6.88 -1.01 12.17
CA ALA A 92 7.52 -0.35 13.29
C ALA A 92 6.78 0.90 13.73
N LYS A 93 6.26 1.68 12.77
CA LYS A 93 5.56 2.92 13.07
C LYS A 93 4.09 2.70 13.46
N PHE A 94 3.45 1.73 12.84
CA PHE A 94 2.01 1.49 13.03
C PHE A 94 1.77 0.00 13.28
N PRO A 95 2.15 -0.51 14.46
CA PRO A 95 2.15 -1.95 14.72
C PRO A 95 0.77 -2.59 14.94
N HIS A 96 -0.29 -1.78 14.99
CA HIS A 96 -1.62 -2.28 15.34
C HIS A 96 -2.40 -2.88 14.18
N TYR A 97 -1.85 -2.85 12.95
CA TYR A 97 -2.57 -3.30 11.77
C TYR A 97 -2.07 -4.65 11.30
N THR A 98 -2.88 -5.33 10.51
CA THR A 98 -2.53 -6.63 9.94
C THR A 98 -1.86 -6.43 8.59
N TYR A 99 -0.58 -6.75 8.51
CA TYR A 99 0.22 -6.57 7.30
C TYR A 99 0.54 -7.91 6.66
N TYR A 100 0.38 -7.96 5.34
CA TYR A 100 0.91 -9.00 4.49
C TYR A 100 1.96 -8.39 3.57
N GLN A 101 2.87 -9.19 3.09
CA GLN A 101 3.94 -8.71 2.21
C GLN A 101 4.00 -9.54 0.94
N TYR A 102 4.25 -8.86 -0.17
CA TYR A 102 4.61 -9.52 -1.41
C TYR A 102 5.86 -8.82 -1.94
N ASN A 103 7.02 -9.43 -1.70
CA ASN A 103 8.31 -8.89 -2.11
C ASN A 103 8.80 -9.61 -3.35
N LYS A 104 9.29 -8.86 -4.31
CA LYS A 104 9.91 -9.43 -5.48
C LYS A 104 11.33 -8.89 -5.60
N VAL A 105 12.30 -9.78 -5.61
CA VAL A 105 13.73 -9.45 -5.63
C VAL A 105 14.36 -9.87 -6.94
N ALA A 106 15.70 -9.78 -7.02
CA ALA A 106 16.49 -10.21 -8.17
C ALA A 106 16.24 -9.38 -9.44
N GLY A 107 15.79 -8.14 -9.27
CA GLY A 107 15.67 -7.20 -10.38
C GLY A 107 14.54 -7.45 -11.34
N LEU A 108 13.67 -8.41 -11.05
CA LEU A 108 12.52 -8.69 -11.92
C LEU A 108 11.34 -7.80 -11.52
N PRO A 109 10.63 -7.22 -12.49
CA PRO A 109 9.45 -6.43 -12.18
C PRO A 109 8.27 -7.32 -11.82
N PHE A 110 7.27 -6.73 -11.15
CA PHE A 110 5.99 -7.40 -10.96
C PHE A 110 5.28 -7.56 -12.30
N THR A 111 4.50 -8.64 -12.43
CA THR A 111 3.56 -8.76 -13.55
C THR A 111 2.14 -8.59 -13.02
N VAL A 112 1.23 -8.15 -13.86
CA VAL A 112 -0.18 -7.99 -13.50
C VAL A 112 -0.77 -9.34 -13.07
N VAL A 113 -0.41 -10.40 -13.77
CA VAL A 113 -0.92 -11.75 -13.48
C VAL A 113 -0.55 -12.22 -12.07
N GLU A 114 0.75 -12.11 -11.71
CA GLU A 114 1.18 -12.58 -10.38
C GLU A 114 0.62 -11.70 -9.26
N LEU A 115 0.52 -10.39 -9.48
CA LEU A 115 -0.08 -9.49 -8.50
C LEU A 115 -1.55 -9.81 -8.30
N LYS A 116 -2.28 -10.04 -9.38
CA LYS A 116 -3.71 -10.37 -9.32
C LYS A 116 -3.94 -11.66 -8.55
N GLU A 117 -3.13 -12.68 -8.79
CA GLU A 117 -3.22 -13.94 -8.07
C GLU A 117 -2.99 -13.75 -6.58
N LYS A 118 -1.94 -13.03 -6.22
CA LYS A 118 -1.58 -12.81 -4.82
C LYS A 118 -2.64 -12.00 -4.08
N ILE A 119 -3.12 -10.95 -4.70
CA ILE A 119 -4.14 -10.08 -4.07
C ILE A 119 -5.46 -10.82 -3.94
N THR A 120 -5.86 -11.58 -4.96
CA THR A 120 -7.07 -12.40 -4.91
C THR A 120 -7.01 -13.42 -3.77
N GLU A 121 -5.85 -14.06 -3.60
CA GLU A 121 -5.63 -14.99 -2.50
C GLU A 121 -5.86 -14.31 -1.14
N LEU A 122 -5.35 -13.10 -0.97
CA LEU A 122 -5.51 -12.35 0.26
C LEU A 122 -6.96 -11.92 0.50
N LEU A 123 -7.70 -11.63 -0.55
CA LEU A 123 -9.12 -11.29 -0.44
C LEU A 123 -9.95 -12.46 0.09
N GLY A 124 -9.49 -13.68 -0.10
CA GLY A 124 -10.16 -14.88 0.39
C GLY A 124 -9.90 -15.23 1.85
N LYS A 125 -9.01 -14.49 2.50
CA LYS A 125 -8.65 -14.80 3.89
C LYS A 125 -9.49 -14.09 4.93
#